data_2e38c88a83a495b16294834e8c239440
#
_entry.id   2e38c88a83a495b16294834e8c239440
#
_cell.length_a   1.000
_cell.length_b   1.000
_cell.length_c   1.000
_cell.angle_alpha   90.00
_cell.angle_beta   90.00
_cell.angle_gamma   90.00
#
_symmetry.space_group_name_H-M   'P 1'
#
loop_
_entity.id
_entity.type
_entity.pdbx_description
1 polymer ?
#
loop_
_entity_poly.entity_id
_entity_poly.type
_entity_poly.pdbx_seq_one_letter_code
_entity_poly.pdbx_strand_id
1 'polypeptide(L)'
;GGAIGNRLDRQEQALRGQLGDERIQIVNTGSELIVRMPQDILFPVDSADLQPGIVPDLRAVAANLNQFPDGTVDVVGHTDNTGAASYNLQLSQRRAQSVANVLLGAGVPSSRLRIIGVGDDQPRASNLTPEGRAQNRRVEIVIRPSAA
;
A
#
# COMPACT_ATOMS: atom_id res chain seq x y z
N GLY A 1 -3.31 18.95 13.28
CA GLY A 1 -2.43 19.81 14.03
C GLY A 1 -1.41 19.08 14.86
N GLY A 2 -0.39 19.79 15.27
CA GLY A 2 0.70 19.27 16.05
C GLY A 2 1.81 18.65 15.21
N ALA A 3 2.80 18.08 15.90
CA ALA A 3 4.03 17.60 15.25
C ALA A 3 3.77 16.43 14.29
N ILE A 4 2.85 15.53 14.65
CA ILE A 4 2.50 14.39 13.78
C ILE A 4 1.82 14.88 12.51
N GLY A 5 0.87 15.81 12.62
CA GLY A 5 0.18 16.37 11.46
C GLY A 5 1.13 17.09 10.53
N ASN A 6 2.04 17.91 11.05
CA ASN A 6 3.05 18.59 10.25
C ASN A 6 3.98 17.62 9.54
N ARG A 7 4.39 16.56 10.23
CA ARG A 7 5.25 15.54 9.66
C ARG A 7 4.56 14.80 8.53
N LEU A 8 3.32 14.38 8.74
CA LEU A 8 2.55 13.69 7.70
C LEU A 8 2.33 14.60 6.49
N ASP A 9 2.06 15.88 6.71
CA ASP A 9 1.87 16.82 5.61
C ASP A 9 3.14 16.97 4.78
N ARG A 10 4.31 17.05 5.42
CA ARG A 10 5.60 17.11 4.72
C ARG A 10 5.90 15.82 3.98
N GLN A 11 5.61 14.68 4.61
CA GLN A 11 5.82 13.37 4.00
C GLN A 11 4.90 13.19 2.79
N GLU A 12 3.65 13.60 2.89
CA GLU A 12 2.69 13.58 1.79
C GLU A 12 3.17 14.44 0.62
N GLN A 13 3.61 15.67 0.89
CA GLN A 13 4.10 16.58 -0.15
C GLN A 13 5.31 15.99 -0.88
N ALA A 14 6.26 15.44 -0.15
CA ALA A 14 7.43 14.80 -0.74
C ALA A 14 7.01 13.62 -1.63
N LEU A 15 6.10 12.79 -1.14
CA LEU A 15 5.63 11.61 -1.86
C LEU A 15 4.89 11.99 -3.14
N ARG A 16 4.01 13.01 -3.10
CA ARG A 16 3.30 13.49 -4.29
C ARG A 16 4.24 13.98 -5.37
N GLY A 17 5.38 14.53 -4.99
CA GLY A 17 6.40 14.97 -5.96
C GLY A 17 7.23 13.83 -6.54
N GLN A 18 7.21 12.65 -5.92
CA GLN A 18 8.06 11.51 -6.29
C GLN A 18 7.34 10.45 -7.11
N LEU A 19 6.00 10.34 -6.98
CA LEU A 19 5.23 9.31 -7.66
C LEU A 19 4.86 9.73 -9.09
N GLY A 20 4.99 8.79 -10.02
CA GLY A 20 4.71 9.02 -11.43
C GLY A 20 3.33 8.57 -11.88
N ASP A 21 2.75 7.57 -11.23
CA ASP A 21 1.45 7.02 -11.65
C ASP A 21 0.31 7.74 -10.92
N GLU A 22 -0.53 8.43 -11.67
CA GLU A 22 -1.64 9.21 -11.12
C GLU A 22 -2.76 8.34 -10.52
N ARG A 23 -2.77 7.05 -10.81
CA ARG A 23 -3.76 6.11 -10.26
C ARG A 23 -3.45 5.73 -8.81
N ILE A 24 -2.24 6.00 -8.34
CA ILE A 24 -1.88 5.84 -6.94
C ILE A 24 -2.55 6.96 -6.14
N GLN A 25 -3.32 6.58 -5.13
CA GLN A 25 -3.98 7.53 -4.25
C GLN A 25 -3.19 7.71 -2.96
N ILE A 26 -3.07 8.95 -2.51
CA ILE A 26 -2.43 9.28 -1.23
C ILE A 26 -3.50 9.91 -0.35
N VAL A 27 -3.76 9.28 0.79
CA VAL A 27 -4.78 9.74 1.74
C VAL A 27 -4.11 10.07 3.06
N ASN A 28 -4.21 11.31 3.49
CA ASN A 28 -3.72 11.77 4.78
C ASN A 28 -4.91 11.91 5.73
N THR A 29 -4.95 11.08 6.78
CA THR A 29 -6.05 11.09 7.75
C THR A 29 -5.77 12.01 8.94
N GLY A 30 -4.58 12.61 9.00
CA GLY A 30 -4.11 13.37 10.15
C GLY A 30 -3.34 12.51 11.16
N SER A 31 -3.56 11.20 11.18
CA SER A 31 -2.82 10.26 12.04
C SER A 31 -2.08 9.19 11.23
N GLU A 32 -2.47 8.99 9.97
CA GLU A 32 -1.88 8.02 9.07
C GLU A 32 -1.76 8.60 7.67
N LEU A 33 -0.79 8.08 6.92
CA LEU A 33 -0.65 8.36 5.49
C LEU A 33 -0.82 7.04 4.76
N ILE A 34 -1.82 6.96 3.89
CA ILE A 34 -2.16 5.73 3.17
C ILE A 34 -1.81 5.90 1.70
N VAL A 35 -0.95 5.03 1.19
CA VAL A 35 -0.64 4.93 -0.24
C VAL A 35 -1.46 3.77 -0.79
N ARG A 36 -2.49 4.09 -1.55
CA ARG A 36 -3.45 3.10 -2.07
C ARG A 36 -3.20 2.85 -3.54
N MET A 37 -2.92 1.60 -3.90
CA MET A 37 -2.56 1.21 -5.25
C MET A 37 -3.53 0.16 -5.77
N PRO A 38 -4.25 0.44 -6.88
CA PRO A 38 -5.14 -0.55 -7.46
C PRO A 38 -4.37 -1.74 -8.01
N GLN A 39 -4.99 -2.92 -7.95
CA GLN A 39 -4.39 -4.15 -8.44
C GLN A 39 -3.89 -4.02 -9.88
N ASP A 40 -4.65 -3.32 -10.73
CA ASP A 40 -4.39 -3.27 -12.17
C ASP A 40 -3.04 -2.67 -12.52
N ILE A 41 -2.51 -1.79 -11.69
CA ILE A 41 -1.18 -1.21 -11.91
C ILE A 41 -0.06 -2.04 -11.28
N LEU A 42 -0.41 -2.97 -10.39
CA LEU A 42 0.56 -3.77 -9.63
C LEU A 42 0.80 -5.15 -10.22
N PHE A 43 -0.28 -5.86 -10.58
CA PHE A 43 -0.20 -7.29 -10.91
C PHE A 43 -1.10 -7.66 -12.08
N PRO A 44 -0.69 -8.66 -12.88
CA PRO A 44 -1.66 -9.36 -13.72
C PRO A 44 -2.73 -10.07 -12.89
N VAL A 45 -3.84 -10.44 -13.52
CA VAL A 45 -4.92 -11.18 -12.87
C VAL A 45 -4.38 -12.49 -12.30
N ASP A 46 -4.82 -12.84 -11.09
CA ASP A 46 -4.43 -14.05 -10.35
C ASP A 46 -2.92 -14.20 -10.13
N SER A 47 -2.17 -13.11 -10.20
CA SER A 47 -0.71 -13.13 -10.05
C SER A 47 -0.27 -12.28 -8.87
N ALA A 48 0.82 -12.69 -8.23
CA ALA A 48 1.56 -11.89 -7.25
C ALA A 48 2.92 -11.42 -7.82
N ASP A 49 3.11 -11.51 -9.12
CA ASP A 49 4.30 -11.01 -9.79
C ASP A 49 4.08 -9.55 -10.17
N LEU A 50 4.91 -8.66 -9.64
CA LEU A 50 4.79 -7.22 -9.91
C LEU A 50 5.04 -6.91 -11.38
N GLN A 51 4.17 -6.05 -11.94
CA GLN A 51 4.42 -5.49 -13.26
C GLN A 51 5.63 -4.56 -13.19
N PRO A 52 6.56 -4.62 -14.17
CA PRO A 52 7.79 -3.83 -14.10
C PRO A 52 7.55 -2.31 -14.02
N GLY A 53 6.45 -1.83 -14.60
CA GLY A 53 6.15 -0.40 -14.66
C GLY A 53 5.87 0.24 -13.30
N ILE A 54 5.49 -0.54 -12.27
CA ILE A 54 5.20 0.02 -10.94
C ILE A 54 6.44 0.05 -10.05
N VAL A 55 7.51 -0.67 -10.39
CA VAL A 55 8.68 -0.78 -9.53
C VAL A 55 9.33 0.57 -9.23
N PRO A 56 9.50 1.49 -10.21
CA PRO A 56 10.04 2.82 -9.89
C PRO A 56 9.20 3.58 -8.85
N ASP A 57 7.88 3.48 -8.91
CA ASP A 57 7.01 4.15 -7.92
C ASP A 57 7.13 3.50 -6.54
N LEU A 58 7.25 2.18 -6.47
CA LEU A 58 7.49 1.50 -5.19
C LEU A 58 8.85 1.88 -4.59
N ARG A 59 9.87 2.05 -5.42
CA ARG A 59 11.17 2.54 -4.96
C ARG A 59 11.09 3.98 -4.48
N ALA A 60 10.26 4.81 -5.12
CA ALA A 60 10.00 6.17 -4.65
C ALA A 60 9.32 6.18 -3.28
N VAL A 61 8.37 5.27 -3.05
CA VAL A 61 7.77 5.09 -1.72
C VAL A 61 8.83 4.70 -0.70
N ALA A 62 9.71 3.76 -1.05
CA ALA A 62 10.81 3.35 -0.16
C ALA A 62 11.73 4.51 0.19
N ALA A 63 12.11 5.32 -0.79
CA ALA A 63 12.94 6.51 -0.55
C ALA A 63 12.24 7.50 0.40
N ASN A 64 10.95 7.68 0.23
CA ASN A 64 10.15 8.52 1.13
C ASN A 64 10.14 7.95 2.56
N LEU A 65 9.95 6.64 2.70
CA LEU A 65 9.98 5.99 4.02
C LEU A 65 11.34 6.12 4.70
N ASN A 66 12.42 6.07 3.93
CA ASN A 66 13.77 6.25 4.46
C ASN A 66 14.07 7.70 4.82
N GLN A 67 13.46 8.65 4.11
CA GLN A 67 13.55 10.07 4.41
C GLN A 67 12.81 10.44 5.70
N PHE A 68 11.74 9.71 6.01
CA PHE A 68 10.91 9.89 7.22
C PHE A 68 10.95 8.58 8.03
N PRO A 69 12.07 8.31 8.75
CA PRO A 69 12.38 6.97 9.22
C PRO A 69 11.64 6.52 10.48
N ASP A 70 10.87 7.38 11.12
CA ASP A 70 10.17 7.02 12.36
C ASP A 70 8.84 6.32 12.09
N GLY A 71 8.42 5.48 13.03
CA GLY A 71 7.12 4.85 12.99
C GLY A 71 7.09 3.53 12.22
N THR A 72 5.90 3.00 12.06
CA THR A 72 5.66 1.69 11.47
C THR A 72 4.92 1.82 10.14
N VAL A 73 5.05 0.77 9.32
CA VAL A 73 4.46 0.72 7.99
C VAL A 73 3.81 -0.65 7.81
N ASP A 74 2.50 -0.65 7.52
CA ASP A 74 1.78 -1.88 7.19
C ASP A 74 1.58 -1.95 5.69
N VAL A 75 1.96 -3.07 5.09
CA VAL A 75 1.66 -3.37 3.68
C VAL A 75 0.51 -4.36 3.69
N VAL A 76 -0.66 -3.92 3.23
CA VAL A 76 -1.91 -4.66 3.39
C VAL A 76 -2.49 -5.00 2.01
N GLY A 77 -2.62 -6.29 1.74
CA GLY A 77 -3.24 -6.79 0.51
C GLY A 77 -4.73 -7.04 0.70
N HIS A 78 -5.53 -6.58 -0.26
CA HIS A 78 -6.99 -6.71 -0.27
C HIS A 78 -7.46 -7.30 -1.60
N THR A 79 -8.53 -8.11 -1.54
CA THR A 79 -9.21 -8.64 -2.71
C THR A 79 -10.68 -8.22 -2.72
N ASP A 80 -11.36 -8.46 -3.84
CA ASP A 80 -12.82 -8.52 -3.82
C ASP A 80 -13.27 -9.89 -3.29
N ASN A 81 -14.57 -10.13 -3.26
CA ASN A 81 -15.13 -11.40 -2.74
C ASN A 81 -15.36 -12.47 -3.81
N THR A 82 -14.77 -12.34 -4.99
CA THR A 82 -14.89 -13.34 -6.05
C THR A 82 -14.02 -14.54 -5.74
N GLY A 83 -14.61 -15.73 -5.84
CA GLY A 83 -13.89 -16.98 -5.59
C GLY A 83 -13.79 -17.35 -4.11
N ALA A 84 -12.95 -18.35 -3.81
CA ALA A 84 -12.82 -18.87 -2.47
C ALA A 84 -12.10 -17.91 -1.53
N ALA A 85 -12.63 -17.74 -0.33
CA ALA A 85 -12.05 -16.83 0.67
C ALA A 85 -10.62 -17.23 1.05
N SER A 86 -10.33 -18.53 1.14
CA SER A 86 -8.99 -19.03 1.46
C SER A 86 -7.97 -18.70 0.37
N TYR A 87 -8.38 -18.81 -0.90
CA TYR A 87 -7.53 -18.42 -2.04
C TYR A 87 -7.24 -16.92 -2.00
N ASN A 88 -8.28 -16.11 -1.76
CA ASN A 88 -8.14 -14.65 -1.70
C ASN A 88 -7.22 -14.23 -0.56
N LEU A 89 -7.32 -14.90 0.59
CA LEU A 89 -6.44 -14.63 1.72
C LEU A 89 -4.98 -14.87 1.36
N GLN A 90 -4.68 -16.04 0.78
CA GLN A 90 -3.32 -16.39 0.37
C GLN A 90 -2.79 -15.46 -0.70
N LEU A 91 -3.61 -15.12 -1.71
CA LEU A 91 -3.21 -14.21 -2.78
C LEU A 91 -2.89 -12.83 -2.24
N SER A 92 -3.73 -12.32 -1.33
CA SER A 92 -3.51 -11.00 -0.72
C SER A 92 -2.22 -10.95 0.09
N GLN A 93 -1.87 -12.05 0.80
CA GLN A 93 -0.61 -12.16 1.54
C GLN A 93 0.59 -12.17 0.58
N ARG A 94 0.53 -12.95 -0.51
CA ARG A 94 1.61 -13.00 -1.49
C ARG A 94 1.81 -11.66 -2.18
N ARG A 95 0.72 -10.95 -2.48
CA ARG A 95 0.78 -9.63 -3.12
C ARG A 95 1.38 -8.58 -2.20
N ALA A 96 0.96 -8.57 -0.93
CA ALA A 96 1.57 -7.69 0.07
C ALA A 96 3.06 -7.98 0.23
N GLN A 97 3.45 -9.25 0.22
CA GLN A 97 4.85 -9.65 0.30
C GLN A 97 5.65 -9.16 -0.90
N SER A 98 5.10 -9.25 -2.11
CA SER A 98 5.78 -8.79 -3.32
C SER A 98 6.05 -7.28 -3.29
N VAL A 99 5.08 -6.50 -2.84
CA VAL A 99 5.25 -5.06 -2.65
C VAL A 99 6.32 -4.78 -1.58
N ALA A 100 6.20 -5.45 -0.43
CA ALA A 100 7.14 -5.27 0.67
C ALA A 100 8.58 -5.64 0.28
N ASN A 101 8.75 -6.65 -0.58
CA ASN A 101 10.09 -7.06 -1.04
C ASN A 101 10.81 -5.93 -1.78
N VAL A 102 10.09 -5.11 -2.55
CA VAL A 102 10.69 -3.95 -3.22
C VAL A 102 11.13 -2.92 -2.17
N LEU A 103 10.28 -2.67 -1.16
CA LEU A 103 10.62 -1.72 -0.09
C LEU A 103 11.85 -2.19 0.68
N LEU A 104 11.89 -3.47 1.04
CA LEU A 104 13.04 -4.07 1.74
C LEU A 104 14.31 -3.99 0.90
N GLY A 105 14.21 -4.32 -0.39
CA GLY A 105 15.35 -4.26 -1.31
C GLY A 105 15.87 -2.85 -1.52
N ALA A 106 15.05 -1.84 -1.29
CA ALA A 106 15.43 -0.42 -1.39
C ALA A 106 15.84 0.18 -0.03
N GLY A 107 16.03 -0.66 0.99
CA GLY A 107 16.63 -0.23 2.25
C GLY A 107 15.68 0.12 3.37
N VAL A 108 14.37 -0.13 3.23
CA VAL A 108 13.44 0.05 4.35
C VAL A 108 13.69 -1.07 5.36
N PRO A 109 13.94 -0.77 6.64
CA PRO A 109 14.22 -1.81 7.62
C PRO A 109 13.03 -2.75 7.82
N SER A 110 13.29 -4.05 7.87
CA SER A 110 12.24 -5.05 8.10
C SER A 110 11.51 -4.85 9.43
N SER A 111 12.21 -4.30 10.42
CA SER A 111 11.62 -4.02 11.73
C SER A 111 10.51 -2.98 11.70
N ARG A 112 10.45 -2.16 10.65
CA ARG A 112 9.37 -1.18 10.46
C ARG A 112 8.15 -1.75 9.76
N LEU A 113 8.30 -2.85 9.01
CA LEU A 113 7.27 -3.35 8.11
C LEU A 113 6.46 -4.47 8.76
N ARG A 114 5.15 -4.40 8.59
CA ARG A 114 4.25 -5.54 8.80
C ARG A 114 3.59 -5.85 7.46
N ILE A 115 3.56 -7.12 7.11
CA ILE A 115 3.04 -7.60 5.82
C ILE A 115 1.77 -8.38 6.11
N ILE A 116 0.65 -7.88 5.63
CA ILE A 116 -0.67 -8.35 6.03
C ILE A 116 -1.52 -8.64 4.80
N GLY A 117 -2.05 -9.84 4.71
CA GLY A 117 -3.09 -10.16 3.74
C GLY A 117 -4.41 -10.33 4.47
N VAL A 118 -5.43 -9.58 4.06
CA VAL A 118 -6.77 -9.66 4.68
C VAL A 118 -7.81 -10.29 3.74
N GLY A 119 -7.41 -10.65 2.52
CA GLY A 119 -8.35 -11.20 1.55
C GLY A 119 -9.49 -10.24 1.29
N ASP A 120 -10.73 -10.74 1.37
CA ASP A 120 -11.93 -9.94 1.13
C ASP A 120 -12.59 -9.39 2.41
N ASP A 121 -11.90 -9.46 3.56
CA ASP A 121 -12.49 -9.13 4.86
C ASP A 121 -12.70 -7.62 5.07
N GLN A 122 -12.01 -6.76 4.33
CA GLN A 122 -12.04 -5.31 4.56
C GLN A 122 -12.36 -4.56 3.25
N PRO A 123 -13.58 -4.69 2.74
CA PRO A 123 -13.96 -3.97 1.53
C PRO A 123 -14.06 -2.46 1.80
N ARG A 124 -13.66 -1.66 0.81
CA ARG A 124 -13.85 -0.21 0.86
C ARG A 124 -15.02 0.26 -0.01
N ALA A 125 -15.57 -0.66 -0.82
CA ALA A 125 -16.69 -0.37 -1.72
C ALA A 125 -17.55 -1.63 -1.85
N SER A 126 -18.68 -1.52 -2.54
CA SER A 126 -19.59 -2.65 -2.74
C SER A 126 -18.97 -3.71 -3.65
N ASN A 127 -19.04 -4.97 -3.23
CA ASN A 127 -18.69 -6.12 -4.08
C ASN A 127 -19.79 -6.48 -5.09
N LEU A 128 -20.93 -5.79 -5.03
CA LEU A 128 -22.07 -6.07 -5.92
C LEU A 128 -21.92 -5.45 -7.29
N THR A 129 -21.01 -4.47 -7.45
CA THR A 129 -20.76 -3.81 -8.72
C THR A 129 -19.34 -4.07 -9.20
N PRO A 130 -19.09 -4.10 -10.53
CA PRO A 130 -17.73 -4.22 -11.05
C PRO A 130 -16.81 -3.09 -10.58
N GLU A 131 -17.31 -1.86 -10.51
CA GLU A 131 -16.55 -0.70 -10.07
C GLU A 131 -16.15 -0.83 -8.59
N GLY A 132 -17.07 -1.29 -7.75
CA GLY A 132 -16.80 -1.50 -6.33
C GLY A 132 -15.78 -2.63 -6.12
N ARG A 133 -15.92 -3.73 -6.86
CA ARG A 133 -14.94 -4.83 -6.80
C ARG A 133 -13.55 -4.36 -7.20
N ALA A 134 -13.44 -3.54 -8.26
CA ALA A 134 -12.16 -2.98 -8.68
C ALA A 134 -11.52 -2.12 -7.57
N GLN A 135 -12.31 -1.36 -6.84
CA GLN A 135 -11.81 -0.57 -5.71
C GLN A 135 -11.35 -1.43 -4.54
N ASN A 136 -11.95 -2.60 -4.36
CA ASN A 136 -11.57 -3.53 -3.30
C ASN A 136 -10.26 -4.26 -3.61
N ARG A 137 -9.95 -4.50 -4.89
CA ARG A 137 -8.70 -5.15 -5.32
C ARG A 137 -7.56 -4.15 -5.28
N ARG A 138 -6.82 -4.12 -4.18
CA ARG A 138 -5.77 -3.13 -3.96
C ARG A 138 -4.71 -3.61 -2.98
N VAL A 139 -3.58 -2.91 -2.96
CA VAL A 139 -2.60 -2.98 -1.86
C VAL A 139 -2.49 -1.59 -1.28
N GLU A 140 -2.53 -1.50 0.04
CA GLU A 140 -2.34 -0.25 0.76
C GLU A 140 -1.06 -0.30 1.57
N ILE A 141 -0.28 0.78 1.50
CA ILE A 141 0.86 1.00 2.38
C ILE A 141 0.41 2.03 3.40
N VAL A 142 0.25 1.61 4.65
CA VAL A 142 -0.28 2.42 5.74
C VAL A 142 0.87 2.86 6.62
N ILE A 143 1.16 4.15 6.60
CA ILE A 143 2.29 4.75 7.30
C ILE A 143 1.77 5.38 8.59
N ARG A 144 2.27 4.90 9.74
CA ARG A 144 1.91 5.41 11.06
C ARG A 144 3.15 6.00 11.72
N PRO A 145 3.24 7.34 11.83
CA PRO A 145 4.37 7.95 12.52
C PRO A 145 4.35 7.60 14.00
N SER A 146 5.53 7.60 14.63
CA SER A 146 5.61 7.41 16.07
C SER A 146 5.00 8.61 16.79
N ALA A 147 4.43 8.36 17.98
CA ALA A 147 3.77 9.38 18.79
C ALA A 147 4.74 10.26 19.59
N ALA A 148 6.01 9.97 19.52
CA ALA A 148 7.00 10.73 20.31
C ALA A 148 7.29 12.11 19.73
#